data_5f364fc845addd28731282898ed32ed6
#
_entry.id   5f364fc845addd28731282898ed32ed6
#
_cell.length_a   1.000
_cell.length_b   1.000
_cell.length_c   1.000
_cell.angle_alpha   90.00
_cell.angle_beta   90.00
_cell.angle_gamma   90.00
#
_symmetry.space_group_name_H-M   'P 1'
#
loop_
_entity.id
_entity.type
_entity.pdbx_description
1 polymer ?
#
loop_
_entity_poly.entity_id
_entity_poly.type
_entity_poly.pdbx_seq_one_letter_code
_entity_poly.pdbx_strand_id
1 'polypeptide(L)'
;MFTRFFIVIALLVIISVPSSAQWPDHKDPRAPRTADGKVDLNGPTPRTSDGKPDLSGVYRNVARGNDEPRQALSLDEKPLATFRDIGAGFKDGLPLQPWAKELLQKRMANNSKDNPDVWCLPLGNQQFNVHTFPRKVIQSPGVVLLLYETHQGIRQIFTDGRSIPKDDPQPWFYGYSVGRWEGDTLVVETKGFRDGGWLDINGSPLTEQGRTIERFTRPNFGTIEIEQTVDDPKAYTRPWTVTLRQQIIADTEIIDEFCLENERFARRVRWEPSGRPASRVRTRARRAAIAPSTRPPPHYRSSAATKLTAPSRLAWPSAGTAR
;
A
#
# COMPACT_ATOMS: atom_id res chain seq x y z
N MET A 1 11.22 58.86 2.14
CA MET A 1 10.77 57.70 2.99
C MET A 1 9.83 56.78 2.23
N PHE A 2 8.86 57.30 1.48
CA PHE A 2 7.87 56.55 0.69
C PHE A 2 8.48 55.64 -0.41
N THR A 3 9.50 56.10 -1.11
CA THR A 3 10.11 55.34 -2.21
C THR A 3 10.80 54.04 -1.74
N ARG A 4 11.40 54.02 -0.56
CA ARG A 4 11.98 52.81 0.03
C ARG A 4 10.93 51.77 0.46
N PHE A 5 9.74 52.23 0.87
CA PHE A 5 8.62 51.42 1.26
C PHE A 5 8.02 50.68 0.05
N PHE A 6 7.87 51.37 -1.09
CA PHE A 6 7.39 50.74 -2.33
C PHE A 6 8.36 49.72 -2.91
N ILE A 7 9.66 49.93 -2.78
CA ILE A 7 10.64 48.92 -3.23
C ILE A 7 10.59 47.65 -2.37
N VAL A 8 10.37 47.75 -1.07
CA VAL A 8 10.24 46.58 -0.18
C VAL A 8 8.95 45.82 -0.47
N ILE A 9 7.86 46.49 -0.73
CA ILE A 9 6.58 45.85 -1.11
C ILE A 9 6.72 45.17 -2.48
N ALA A 10 7.34 45.82 -3.46
CA ALA A 10 7.57 45.23 -4.76
C ALA A 10 8.50 43.99 -4.69
N LEU A 11 9.51 44.00 -3.83
CA LEU A 11 10.37 42.83 -3.58
C LEU A 11 9.60 41.68 -2.86
N LEU A 12 8.69 41.99 -1.94
CA LEU A 12 7.87 40.99 -1.27
C LEU A 12 6.85 40.32 -2.21
N VAL A 13 6.32 41.05 -3.18
CA VAL A 13 5.38 40.52 -4.19
C VAL A 13 6.11 39.62 -5.21
N ILE A 14 7.39 39.86 -5.49
CA ILE A 14 8.19 39.03 -6.41
C ILE A 14 8.59 37.68 -5.76
N ILE A 15 8.62 37.60 -4.43
CA ILE A 15 8.99 36.36 -3.71
C ILE A 15 7.81 35.39 -3.55
N SER A 16 6.58 35.82 -3.80
CA SER A 16 5.40 34.94 -3.86
C SER A 16 5.26 34.24 -5.22
N VAL A 17 6.33 33.67 -5.74
CA VAL A 17 6.21 32.63 -6.77
C VAL A 17 5.55 31.43 -6.05
N PRO A 18 4.36 30.97 -6.47
CA PRO A 18 3.84 29.72 -5.94
C PRO A 18 4.93 28.68 -6.21
N SER A 19 5.55 28.15 -5.15
CA SER A 19 6.40 26.98 -5.27
C SER A 19 5.50 25.91 -5.87
N SER A 20 5.61 25.68 -7.17
CA SER A 20 4.95 24.59 -7.85
C SER A 20 5.39 23.34 -7.13
N ALA A 21 4.35 22.68 -6.60
CA ALA A 21 4.48 21.53 -5.73
C ALA A 21 5.40 20.46 -6.31
N GLN A 22 5.88 19.66 -5.42
CA GLN A 22 6.73 18.48 -5.54
C GLN A 22 6.40 17.51 -6.69
N TRP A 23 5.31 17.70 -7.42
CA TRP A 23 4.82 16.80 -8.46
C TRP A 23 5.21 17.31 -9.85
N PRO A 24 5.81 16.46 -10.70
CA PRO A 24 6.11 16.84 -12.06
C PRO A 24 4.80 17.17 -12.83
N ASP A 25 4.79 18.30 -13.50
CA ASP A 25 3.71 18.65 -14.46
C ASP A 25 3.94 17.85 -15.75
N HIS A 26 3.35 16.67 -15.81
CA HIS A 26 3.46 15.77 -16.94
C HIS A 26 2.07 15.41 -17.45
N LYS A 27 1.68 15.99 -18.58
CA LYS A 27 0.38 15.70 -19.20
C LYS A 27 0.35 14.26 -19.72
N ASP A 28 -0.56 13.44 -19.18
CA ASP A 28 -0.82 12.10 -19.72
C ASP A 28 -1.49 12.25 -21.10
N PRO A 29 -0.83 11.82 -22.20
CA PRO A 29 -1.39 11.92 -23.53
C PRO A 29 -2.62 11.02 -23.76
N ARG A 30 -2.84 10.04 -22.89
CA ARG A 30 -3.98 9.13 -22.95
C ARG A 30 -5.22 9.68 -22.24
N ALA A 31 -5.07 10.74 -21.44
CA ALA A 31 -6.17 11.31 -20.69
C ALA A 31 -7.16 12.03 -21.61
N PRO A 32 -8.45 11.64 -21.62
CA PRO A 32 -9.48 12.39 -22.32
C PRO A 32 -9.60 13.78 -21.72
N ARG A 33 -9.86 14.80 -22.56
CA ARG A 33 -9.96 16.18 -22.10
C ARG A 33 -11.25 16.83 -22.54
N THR A 34 -11.79 17.66 -21.67
CA THR A 34 -12.90 18.54 -21.94
C THR A 34 -12.47 19.71 -22.86
N ALA A 35 -13.41 20.45 -23.40
CA ALA A 35 -13.13 21.59 -24.29
C ALA A 35 -12.27 22.70 -23.64
N ASP A 36 -12.31 22.83 -22.31
CA ASP A 36 -11.49 23.76 -21.52
C ASP A 36 -10.10 23.18 -21.16
N GLY A 37 -9.75 22.00 -21.70
CA GLY A 37 -8.44 21.36 -21.53
C GLY A 37 -8.25 20.58 -20.22
N LYS A 38 -9.26 20.52 -19.36
CA LYS A 38 -9.21 19.71 -18.14
C LYS A 38 -9.39 18.24 -18.47
N VAL A 39 -8.90 17.37 -17.59
CA VAL A 39 -9.10 15.93 -17.72
C VAL A 39 -10.59 15.61 -17.54
N ASP A 40 -11.16 14.87 -18.51
CA ASP A 40 -12.51 14.35 -18.40
C ASP A 40 -12.52 13.03 -17.63
N LEU A 41 -12.82 13.13 -16.34
CA LEU A 41 -12.89 11.96 -15.47
C LEU A 41 -14.04 11.01 -15.81
N ASN A 42 -15.08 11.50 -16.48
CA ASN A 42 -16.22 10.69 -16.93
C ASN A 42 -16.03 10.13 -18.33
N GLY A 43 -14.91 10.41 -18.98
CA GLY A 43 -14.56 9.86 -20.27
C GLY A 43 -14.59 8.33 -20.30
N PRO A 44 -14.56 7.72 -21.49
CA PRO A 44 -14.68 6.28 -21.65
C PRO A 44 -13.54 5.53 -20.95
N THR A 45 -13.84 4.34 -20.45
CA THR A 45 -12.83 3.43 -19.88
C THR A 45 -11.80 3.06 -20.95
N PRO A 46 -10.50 3.33 -20.72
CA PRO A 46 -9.45 2.90 -21.63
C PRO A 46 -9.35 1.38 -21.67
N ARG A 47 -8.93 0.84 -22.81
CA ARG A 47 -8.77 -0.60 -22.99
C ARG A 47 -7.37 -0.97 -23.45
N THR A 48 -6.91 -2.12 -23.02
CA THR A 48 -5.68 -2.76 -23.48
C THR A 48 -5.89 -3.36 -24.88
N SER A 49 -4.82 -3.78 -25.53
CA SER A 49 -4.88 -4.38 -26.89
C SER A 49 -5.69 -5.68 -26.96
N ASP A 50 -5.82 -6.39 -25.85
CA ASP A 50 -6.66 -7.59 -25.72
C ASP A 50 -8.11 -7.29 -25.32
N GLY A 51 -8.51 -5.99 -25.33
CA GLY A 51 -9.87 -5.53 -25.09
C GLY A 51 -10.30 -5.45 -23.63
N LYS A 52 -9.43 -5.79 -22.68
CA LYS A 52 -9.73 -5.65 -21.24
C LYS A 52 -9.66 -4.19 -20.82
N PRO A 53 -10.41 -3.78 -19.76
CA PRO A 53 -10.17 -2.47 -19.17
C PRO A 53 -8.71 -2.29 -18.79
N ASP A 54 -8.11 -1.18 -19.20
CA ASP A 54 -6.77 -0.80 -18.78
C ASP A 54 -6.88 -0.15 -17.37
N LEU A 55 -6.34 -0.81 -16.35
CA LEU A 55 -6.33 -0.31 -14.98
C LEU A 55 -5.14 0.62 -14.71
N SER A 56 -4.24 0.82 -15.67
CA SER A 56 -3.02 1.62 -15.49
C SER A 56 -3.34 3.08 -15.21
N GLY A 57 -2.55 3.69 -14.32
CA GLY A 57 -2.66 5.10 -13.93
C GLY A 57 -2.20 5.33 -12.50
N VAL A 58 -2.15 6.59 -12.11
CA VAL A 58 -1.91 7.00 -10.72
C VAL A 58 -3.26 7.31 -10.07
N TYR A 59 -3.52 6.73 -8.92
CA TYR A 59 -4.80 6.83 -8.22
C TYR A 59 -4.60 7.21 -6.76
N ARG A 60 -5.61 7.86 -6.21
CA ARG A 60 -5.75 8.04 -4.77
C ARG A 60 -7.12 7.59 -4.30
N ASN A 61 -7.21 7.18 -3.05
CA ASN A 61 -8.50 6.90 -2.46
C ASN A 61 -9.35 8.18 -2.38
N VAL A 62 -10.61 8.10 -2.76
CA VAL A 62 -11.55 9.22 -2.60
C VAL A 62 -11.94 9.26 -1.13
N ALA A 63 -11.36 10.19 -0.38
CA ALA A 63 -11.83 10.48 0.96
C ALA A 63 -13.30 10.92 0.86
N ARG A 64 -14.17 10.30 1.64
CA ARG A 64 -15.52 10.82 1.84
C ARG A 64 -15.40 12.21 2.46
N GLY A 65 -16.01 13.21 1.85
CA GLY A 65 -16.13 14.51 2.49
C GLY A 65 -16.67 14.33 3.91
N ASN A 66 -16.15 15.07 4.87
CA ASN A 66 -16.56 14.97 6.27
C ASN A 66 -18.06 15.30 6.50
N ASP A 67 -18.74 15.81 5.48
CA ASP A 67 -20.09 16.35 5.54
C ASP A 67 -21.18 15.39 5.01
N GLU A 68 -20.82 14.25 4.42
CA GLU A 68 -21.83 13.27 4.04
C GLU A 68 -22.21 12.39 5.24
N PRO A 69 -23.52 12.33 5.58
CA PRO A 69 -23.98 11.45 6.64
C PRO A 69 -23.60 10.01 6.32
N ARG A 70 -22.92 9.33 7.24
CA ARG A 70 -22.60 7.92 7.12
C ARG A 70 -23.90 7.13 7.14
N GLN A 71 -24.29 6.56 6.01
CA GLN A 71 -25.39 5.61 5.98
C GLN A 71 -24.90 4.32 6.62
N ALA A 72 -25.51 3.94 7.73
CA ALA A 72 -25.25 2.66 8.38
C ALA A 72 -25.95 1.55 7.60
N LEU A 73 -25.18 0.64 7.04
CA LEU A 73 -25.65 -0.48 6.22
C LEU A 73 -25.50 -1.82 6.95
N SER A 74 -26.27 -2.81 6.55
CA SER A 74 -26.11 -4.18 7.02
C SER A 74 -24.81 -4.81 6.47
N LEU A 75 -24.41 -5.96 7.03
CA LEU A 75 -23.23 -6.67 6.52
C LEU A 75 -23.41 -7.27 5.12
N ASP A 76 -24.66 -7.37 4.64
CA ASP A 76 -24.97 -7.87 3.30
C ASP A 76 -24.89 -6.77 2.23
N GLU A 77 -24.85 -5.51 2.66
CA GLU A 77 -24.57 -4.36 1.81
C GLU A 77 -23.08 -4.07 1.82
N LYS A 78 -22.60 -3.37 0.80
CA LYS A 78 -21.16 -3.11 0.58
C LYS A 78 -20.85 -1.63 0.83
N PRO A 79 -20.75 -1.19 2.11
CA PRO A 79 -20.53 0.22 2.41
C PRO A 79 -19.15 0.69 1.93
N LEU A 80 -19.01 2.00 1.72
CA LEU A 80 -17.71 2.59 1.44
C LEU A 80 -16.79 2.48 2.65
N ALA A 81 -15.61 1.91 2.43
CA ALA A 81 -14.55 1.83 3.41
C ALA A 81 -13.89 3.19 3.62
N THR A 82 -13.40 3.44 4.84
CA THR A 82 -12.58 4.61 5.15
C THR A 82 -11.19 4.19 5.62
N PHE A 83 -10.22 5.07 5.45
CA PHE A 83 -8.85 4.82 5.90
C PHE A 83 -8.75 4.59 7.41
N ARG A 84 -9.53 5.33 8.18
CA ARG A 84 -9.49 5.24 9.65
C ARG A 84 -10.16 3.98 10.17
N ASP A 85 -11.27 3.62 9.58
CA ASP A 85 -12.12 2.52 10.02
C ASP A 85 -12.78 1.87 8.79
N ILE A 86 -12.31 0.72 8.43
CA ILE A 86 -12.81 0.00 7.26
C ILE A 86 -14.27 -0.43 7.44
N GLY A 87 -14.68 -0.64 8.69
CA GLY A 87 -16.03 -1.04 9.07
C GLY A 87 -17.01 0.09 9.36
N ALA A 88 -16.59 1.36 9.23
CA ALA A 88 -17.39 2.53 9.64
C ALA A 88 -18.76 2.66 8.95
N GLY A 89 -18.95 2.02 7.81
CA GLY A 89 -20.22 2.03 7.09
C GLY A 89 -21.21 0.98 7.56
N PHE A 90 -20.82 0.01 8.36
CA PHE A 90 -21.74 -1.00 8.89
C PHE A 90 -22.46 -0.52 10.15
N LYS A 91 -23.77 -0.81 10.23
CA LYS A 91 -24.61 -0.41 11.35
C LYS A 91 -24.11 -0.94 12.70
N ASP A 92 -23.72 -2.21 12.72
CA ASP A 92 -23.28 -2.90 13.94
C ASP A 92 -21.74 -3.08 13.99
N GLY A 93 -21.01 -2.41 13.09
CA GLY A 93 -19.56 -2.57 12.93
C GLY A 93 -19.20 -3.91 12.29
N LEU A 94 -17.89 -4.24 12.33
CA LEU A 94 -17.38 -5.50 11.80
C LEU A 94 -17.79 -6.69 12.67
N PRO A 95 -18.04 -7.88 12.09
CA PRO A 95 -18.44 -9.09 12.80
C PRO A 95 -17.25 -9.76 13.50
N LEU A 96 -16.62 -9.05 14.42
CA LEU A 96 -15.41 -9.47 15.10
C LEU A 96 -15.63 -10.64 16.06
N GLN A 97 -14.69 -11.58 16.09
CA GLN A 97 -14.56 -12.54 17.18
C GLN A 97 -14.26 -11.79 18.52
N PRO A 98 -14.61 -12.36 19.68
CA PRO A 98 -14.42 -11.68 20.96
C PRO A 98 -12.98 -11.15 21.19
N TRP A 99 -11.97 -11.97 20.96
CA TRP A 99 -10.57 -11.56 21.09
C TRP A 99 -10.16 -10.45 20.10
N ALA A 100 -10.68 -10.51 18.87
CA ALA A 100 -10.39 -9.52 17.85
C ALA A 100 -11.01 -8.16 18.19
N LYS A 101 -12.20 -8.18 18.81
CA LYS A 101 -12.85 -6.97 19.34
C LYS A 101 -12.04 -6.34 20.47
N GLU A 102 -11.56 -7.14 21.41
CA GLU A 102 -10.70 -6.67 22.50
C GLU A 102 -9.40 -6.10 21.96
N LEU A 103 -8.77 -6.77 21.00
CA LEU A 103 -7.55 -6.28 20.34
C LEU A 103 -7.78 -4.93 19.67
N LEU A 104 -8.87 -4.79 18.90
CA LEU A 104 -9.20 -3.53 18.23
C LEU A 104 -9.41 -2.41 19.26
N GLN A 105 -10.16 -2.66 20.32
CA GLN A 105 -10.37 -1.68 21.40
C GLN A 105 -9.05 -1.27 22.06
N LYS A 106 -8.16 -2.22 22.33
CA LYS A 106 -6.83 -1.95 22.89
C LYS A 106 -5.97 -1.10 21.95
N ARG A 107 -5.96 -1.41 20.66
CA ARG A 107 -5.24 -0.63 19.62
C ARG A 107 -5.76 0.81 19.56
N MET A 108 -7.08 0.99 19.51
CA MET A 108 -7.72 2.32 19.53
C MET A 108 -7.41 3.11 20.80
N ALA A 109 -7.51 2.48 21.98
CA ALA A 109 -7.21 3.10 23.28
C ALA A 109 -5.73 3.53 23.38
N ASN A 110 -4.83 2.85 22.70
CA ASN A 110 -3.40 3.20 22.62
C ASN A 110 -3.08 4.15 21.46
N ASN A 111 -4.09 4.78 20.83
CA ASN A 111 -3.94 5.65 19.66
C ASN A 111 -3.17 4.99 18.50
N SER A 112 -3.39 3.72 18.30
CA SER A 112 -2.79 2.93 17.19
C SER A 112 -1.25 2.96 17.15
N LYS A 113 -0.58 3.14 18.31
CA LYS A 113 0.89 3.22 18.39
C LYS A 113 1.60 1.95 17.93
N ASP A 114 0.88 0.82 17.91
CA ASP A 114 1.41 -0.46 17.44
C ASP A 114 1.17 -0.68 15.92
N ASN A 115 0.62 0.31 15.22
CA ASN A 115 0.46 0.23 13.77
C ASN A 115 1.84 0.04 13.10
N PRO A 116 1.98 -0.93 12.18
CA PRO A 116 3.23 -1.13 11.43
C PRO A 116 3.78 0.14 10.78
N ASP A 117 2.91 1.05 10.34
CA ASP A 117 3.26 2.35 9.77
C ASP A 117 4.14 3.19 10.70
N VAL A 118 3.84 3.24 11.98
CA VAL A 118 4.62 3.98 12.99
C VAL A 118 6.07 3.50 13.08
N TRP A 119 6.31 2.24 12.68
CA TRP A 119 7.63 1.59 12.70
C TRP A 119 8.25 1.46 11.33
N CYS A 120 7.69 2.14 10.31
CA CYS A 120 8.13 2.04 8.93
C CYS A 120 8.12 0.60 8.39
N LEU A 121 7.23 -0.24 8.89
CA LEU A 121 6.99 -1.58 8.39
C LEU A 121 5.88 -1.55 7.33
N PRO A 122 5.89 -2.51 6.39
CA PRO A 122 4.83 -2.59 5.38
C PRO A 122 3.43 -2.71 5.99
N LEU A 123 2.49 -1.93 5.49
CA LEU A 123 1.11 -1.87 5.97
C LEU A 123 0.25 -3.08 5.57
N GLY A 124 0.65 -3.79 4.53
CA GLY A 124 -0.19 -4.77 3.87
C GLY A 124 -1.13 -4.16 2.83
N ASN A 125 -1.62 -5.00 1.90
CA ASN A 125 -2.37 -4.52 0.74
C ASN A 125 -3.72 -3.89 1.12
N GLN A 126 -4.39 -4.37 2.15
CA GLN A 126 -5.71 -3.86 2.56
C GLN A 126 -5.62 -2.45 3.10
N GLN A 127 -4.69 -2.20 4.01
CA GLN A 127 -4.49 -0.85 4.55
C GLN A 127 -4.03 0.12 3.46
N PHE A 128 -3.19 -0.32 2.52
CA PHE A 128 -2.83 0.49 1.37
C PHE A 128 -4.01 0.82 0.46
N ASN A 129 -4.96 -0.10 0.29
CA ASN A 129 -6.14 0.16 -0.54
C ASN A 129 -7.01 1.29 0.01
N VAL A 130 -7.09 1.46 1.32
CA VAL A 130 -7.83 2.56 1.97
C VAL A 130 -6.96 3.78 2.26
N HIS A 131 -5.63 3.71 2.09
CA HIS A 131 -4.70 4.80 2.35
C HIS A 131 -4.94 5.99 1.41
N THR A 132 -4.68 7.20 1.91
CA THR A 132 -4.91 8.45 1.18
C THR A 132 -3.77 8.81 0.22
N PHE A 133 -2.57 8.27 0.43
CA PHE A 133 -1.44 8.49 -0.46
C PHE A 133 -1.63 7.83 -1.83
N PRO A 134 -1.02 8.40 -2.88
CA PRO A 134 -1.12 7.87 -4.22
C PRO A 134 -0.57 6.45 -4.38
N ARG A 135 -1.09 5.78 -5.39
CA ARG A 135 -0.57 4.51 -5.89
C ARG A 135 -0.59 4.51 -7.40
N LYS A 136 0.37 3.86 -8.00
CA LYS A 136 0.44 3.65 -9.44
C LYS A 136 0.09 2.22 -9.77
N VAL A 137 -0.87 2.03 -10.66
CA VAL A 137 -1.20 0.73 -11.23
C VAL A 137 -0.50 0.61 -12.58
N ILE A 138 0.18 -0.50 -12.81
CA ILE A 138 0.80 -0.86 -14.07
C ILE A 138 0.24 -2.21 -14.48
N GLN A 139 -0.55 -2.21 -15.56
CA GLN A 139 -1.07 -3.44 -16.12
C GLN A 139 -0.18 -3.89 -17.27
N SER A 140 0.32 -5.12 -17.17
CA SER A 140 1.16 -5.77 -18.15
C SER A 140 0.66 -7.18 -18.43
N PRO A 141 0.97 -7.80 -19.58
CA PRO A 141 0.63 -9.20 -19.81
C PRO A 141 1.12 -10.10 -18.68
N GLY A 142 0.19 -10.86 -18.09
CA GLY A 142 0.49 -11.83 -17.03
C GLY A 142 0.68 -11.25 -15.62
N VAL A 143 0.71 -9.92 -15.45
CA VAL A 143 0.87 -9.32 -14.12
C VAL A 143 0.27 -7.90 -14.06
N VAL A 144 -0.37 -7.59 -12.93
CA VAL A 144 -0.71 -6.21 -12.57
C VAL A 144 0.12 -5.84 -11.34
N LEU A 145 0.84 -4.73 -11.44
CA LEU A 145 1.68 -4.20 -10.35
C LEU A 145 0.97 -3.00 -9.72
N LEU A 146 0.90 -2.99 -8.39
CA LEU A 146 0.51 -1.82 -7.62
C LEU A 146 1.75 -1.31 -6.89
N LEU A 147 2.18 -0.11 -7.26
CA LEU A 147 3.26 0.61 -6.60
C LEU A 147 2.62 1.63 -5.64
N TYR A 148 2.95 1.54 -4.38
CA TYR A 148 2.46 2.46 -3.37
C TYR A 148 3.54 3.49 -3.06
N GLU A 149 3.17 4.77 -3.07
CA GLU A 149 4.08 5.84 -2.68
C GLU A 149 4.55 5.66 -1.24
N THR A 150 3.60 5.38 -0.35
CA THR A 150 3.90 5.09 1.06
C THR A 150 4.76 3.83 1.18
N HIS A 151 5.89 3.97 1.87
CA HIS A 151 6.86 2.89 2.12
C HIS A 151 7.39 2.18 0.88
N GLN A 152 7.24 2.78 -0.31
CA GLN A 152 7.66 2.17 -1.58
C GLN A 152 7.15 0.72 -1.74
N GLY A 153 5.91 0.49 -1.29
CA GLY A 153 5.30 -0.83 -1.33
C GLY A 153 5.07 -1.30 -2.76
N ILE A 154 5.34 -2.57 -3.01
CA ILE A 154 5.10 -3.21 -4.32
C ILE A 154 4.24 -4.44 -4.11
N ARG A 155 3.05 -4.45 -4.71
CA ARG A 155 2.18 -5.63 -4.77
C ARG A 155 2.14 -6.17 -6.19
N GLN A 156 2.28 -7.48 -6.33
CA GLN A 156 2.17 -8.19 -7.60
C GLN A 156 0.86 -9.00 -7.60
N ILE A 157 0.07 -8.85 -8.65
CA ILE A 157 -1.12 -9.66 -8.90
C ILE A 157 -0.84 -10.44 -10.18
N PHE A 158 -0.65 -11.75 -10.06
CA PHE A 158 -0.34 -12.60 -11.20
C PHE A 158 -1.63 -12.93 -11.97
N THR A 159 -1.63 -12.62 -13.26
CA THR A 159 -2.79 -12.85 -14.17
C THR A 159 -2.46 -13.82 -15.29
N ASP A 160 -1.38 -14.59 -15.15
CA ASP A 160 -0.88 -15.56 -16.12
C ASP A 160 -1.50 -16.96 -15.99
N GLY A 161 -2.55 -17.10 -15.19
CA GLY A 161 -3.27 -18.36 -14.99
C GLY A 161 -2.71 -19.28 -13.91
N ARG A 162 -1.64 -18.85 -13.21
CA ARG A 162 -1.13 -19.62 -12.07
C ARG A 162 -2.12 -19.69 -10.92
N SER A 163 -2.04 -20.73 -10.12
CA SER A 163 -2.80 -20.86 -8.87
C SER A 163 -2.04 -20.30 -7.68
N ILE A 164 -2.74 -20.00 -6.60
CA ILE A 164 -2.12 -19.69 -5.30
C ILE A 164 -1.35 -20.94 -4.84
N PRO A 165 -0.09 -20.80 -4.40
CA PRO A 165 0.67 -21.89 -3.81
C PRO A 165 -0.08 -22.57 -2.67
N LYS A 166 -0.05 -23.90 -2.60
CA LYS A 166 -0.72 -24.65 -1.53
C LYS A 166 -0.01 -24.51 -0.19
N ASP A 167 1.32 -24.50 -0.26
CA ASP A 167 2.20 -24.39 0.88
C ASP A 167 3.10 -23.19 0.67
N ASP A 168 2.87 -22.10 1.42
CA ASP A 168 3.76 -20.94 1.41
C ASP A 168 4.61 -20.99 2.69
N PRO A 169 5.91 -21.29 2.57
CA PRO A 169 6.80 -21.38 3.72
C PRO A 169 7.10 -20.01 4.36
N GLN A 170 6.73 -18.91 3.68
CA GLN A 170 7.04 -17.56 4.15
C GLN A 170 5.81 -16.67 4.06
N PRO A 171 5.23 -16.25 5.20
CA PRO A 171 4.10 -15.32 5.21
C PRO A 171 4.53 -13.93 4.72
N TRP A 172 3.69 -13.32 3.89
CA TRP A 172 3.94 -12.06 3.19
C TRP A 172 3.18 -10.90 3.83
N PHE A 173 3.75 -9.72 3.83
CA PHE A 173 3.02 -8.52 4.25
C PHE A 173 1.83 -8.21 3.33
N TYR A 174 1.98 -8.41 2.01
CA TYR A 174 0.94 -8.14 1.01
C TYR A 174 0.13 -9.38 0.63
N GLY A 175 0.46 -10.53 1.19
CA GLY A 175 -0.06 -11.81 0.73
C GLY A 175 0.42 -12.17 -0.67
N TYR A 176 0.05 -13.35 -1.16
CA TYR A 176 0.27 -13.79 -2.53
C TYR A 176 -1.04 -13.65 -3.31
N SER A 177 -1.01 -12.85 -4.38
CA SER A 177 -2.20 -12.47 -5.14
C SER A 177 -2.22 -13.09 -6.53
N VAL A 178 -3.31 -13.75 -6.87
CA VAL A 178 -3.61 -14.21 -8.23
C VAL A 178 -4.90 -13.56 -8.73
N GLY A 179 -4.90 -13.17 -10.00
CA GLY A 179 -6.01 -12.50 -10.64
C GLY A 179 -6.51 -13.24 -11.88
N ARG A 180 -7.81 -13.15 -12.12
CA ARG A 180 -8.44 -13.60 -13.36
C ARG A 180 -9.46 -12.57 -13.83
N TRP A 181 -9.59 -12.44 -15.13
CA TRP A 181 -10.60 -11.57 -15.73
C TRP A 181 -11.94 -12.30 -15.85
N GLU A 182 -12.99 -11.68 -15.33
CA GLU A 182 -14.38 -12.08 -15.50
C GLU A 182 -15.09 -10.95 -16.25
N GLY A 183 -15.15 -11.04 -17.59
CA GLY A 183 -15.61 -9.92 -18.42
C GLY A 183 -14.70 -8.70 -18.26
N ASP A 184 -15.26 -7.59 -17.80
CA ASP A 184 -14.58 -6.32 -17.54
C ASP A 184 -14.12 -6.16 -16.06
N THR A 185 -14.23 -7.22 -15.27
CA THR A 185 -13.83 -7.22 -13.85
C THR A 185 -12.57 -8.06 -13.65
N LEU A 186 -11.53 -7.49 -13.06
CA LEU A 186 -10.39 -8.26 -12.56
C LEU A 186 -10.71 -8.76 -11.16
N VAL A 187 -10.86 -10.07 -11.01
CA VAL A 187 -11.08 -10.73 -9.71
C VAL A 187 -9.76 -11.23 -9.18
N VAL A 188 -9.39 -10.78 -7.99
CA VAL A 188 -8.11 -11.07 -7.34
C VAL A 188 -8.35 -11.82 -6.05
N GLU A 189 -7.74 -12.98 -5.90
CA GLU A 189 -7.69 -13.73 -4.65
C GLU A 189 -6.30 -13.58 -4.02
N THR A 190 -6.26 -13.33 -2.70
CA THR A 190 -5.00 -13.20 -1.96
C THR A 190 -5.04 -14.01 -0.69
N LYS A 191 -3.98 -14.77 -0.44
CA LYS A 191 -3.72 -15.57 0.78
C LYS A 191 -2.25 -15.45 1.19
N GLY A 192 -1.87 -16.17 2.26
CA GLY A 192 -0.48 -16.20 2.74
C GLY A 192 -0.08 -14.91 3.42
N PHE A 193 -1.01 -14.28 4.14
CA PHE A 193 -0.72 -13.09 4.93
C PHE A 193 0.12 -13.42 6.15
N ARG A 194 0.97 -12.48 6.52
CA ARG A 194 1.64 -12.50 7.81
C ARG A 194 0.62 -12.22 8.92
N ASP A 195 0.74 -12.96 10.04
CA ASP A 195 -0.10 -12.71 11.22
C ASP A 195 0.12 -11.30 11.78
N GLY A 196 -0.93 -10.76 12.39
CA GLY A 196 -0.90 -9.42 13.00
C GLY A 196 -1.11 -8.27 12.00
N GLY A 197 -1.62 -8.56 10.81
CA GLY A 197 -1.97 -7.54 9.81
C GLY A 197 -3.00 -6.54 10.33
N TRP A 198 -3.00 -5.35 9.71
CA TRP A 198 -3.93 -4.26 9.97
C TRP A 198 -4.69 -3.92 8.70
N LEU A 199 -6.03 -3.84 8.78
CA LEU A 199 -6.88 -3.50 7.64
C LEU A 199 -7.13 -2.00 7.52
N ASP A 200 -7.01 -1.27 8.64
CA ASP A 200 -7.25 0.16 8.75
C ASP A 200 -6.38 0.78 9.86
N ILE A 201 -6.45 2.09 10.04
CA ILE A 201 -5.63 2.78 11.04
C ILE A 201 -6.10 2.52 12.49
N ASN A 202 -7.36 2.17 12.70
CA ASN A 202 -7.86 1.77 14.02
C ASN A 202 -7.29 0.41 14.45
N GLY A 203 -6.89 -0.43 13.49
CA GLY A 203 -6.25 -1.71 13.74
C GLY A 203 -7.18 -2.90 13.66
N SER A 204 -8.20 -2.85 12.80
CA SER A 204 -9.00 -4.03 12.47
C SER A 204 -8.08 -5.17 12.04
N PRO A 205 -8.12 -6.34 12.71
CA PRO A 205 -7.10 -7.36 12.53
C PRO A 205 -7.25 -8.16 11.24
N LEU A 206 -6.11 -8.61 10.70
CA LEU A 206 -6.01 -9.66 9.69
C LEU A 206 -5.00 -10.69 10.17
N THR A 207 -5.35 -11.98 10.10
CA THR A 207 -4.48 -13.07 10.54
C THR A 207 -3.90 -13.83 9.36
N GLU A 208 -3.02 -14.79 9.65
CA GLU A 208 -2.47 -15.72 8.67
C GLU A 208 -3.53 -16.63 8.02
N GLN A 209 -4.71 -16.78 8.63
CA GLN A 209 -5.85 -17.51 8.06
C GLN A 209 -6.68 -16.65 7.10
N GLY A 210 -6.35 -15.36 7.03
CA GLY A 210 -7.06 -14.42 6.19
C GLY A 210 -6.98 -14.77 4.70
N ARG A 211 -8.11 -14.59 4.03
CA ARG A 211 -8.28 -14.62 2.59
C ARG A 211 -9.00 -13.36 2.17
N THR A 212 -8.55 -12.72 1.10
CA THR A 212 -9.27 -11.61 0.52
C THR A 212 -9.64 -11.88 -0.93
N ILE A 213 -10.81 -11.41 -1.33
CA ILE A 213 -11.27 -11.38 -2.72
C ILE A 213 -11.54 -9.93 -3.07
N GLU A 214 -10.88 -9.45 -4.11
CA GLU A 214 -11.05 -8.08 -4.59
C GLU A 214 -11.56 -8.13 -6.03
N ARG A 215 -12.57 -7.32 -6.33
CA ARG A 215 -13.16 -7.19 -7.67
C ARG A 215 -12.93 -5.77 -8.15
N PHE A 216 -11.96 -5.62 -9.05
CA PHE A 216 -11.60 -4.33 -9.63
C PHE A 216 -12.45 -4.07 -10.87
N THR A 217 -13.14 -2.94 -10.90
CA THR A 217 -13.86 -2.43 -12.05
C THR A 217 -13.41 -1.01 -12.36
N ARG A 218 -13.40 -0.65 -13.63
CA ARG A 218 -13.11 0.72 -14.07
C ARG A 218 -14.28 1.23 -14.92
N PRO A 219 -15.30 1.86 -14.28
CA PRO A 219 -16.52 2.27 -14.97
C PRO A 219 -16.31 3.42 -15.95
N ASN A 220 -15.30 4.26 -15.75
CA ASN A 220 -14.93 5.39 -16.59
C ASN A 220 -13.42 5.66 -16.49
N PHE A 221 -12.95 6.68 -17.22
CA PHE A 221 -11.53 7.04 -17.18
C PHE A 221 -11.05 7.35 -15.77
N GLY A 222 -11.85 8.09 -14.99
CA GLY A 222 -11.44 8.68 -13.70
C GLY A 222 -11.51 7.76 -12.51
N THR A 223 -12.22 6.62 -12.59
CA THR A 223 -12.58 5.87 -11.39
C THR A 223 -12.20 4.40 -11.47
N ILE A 224 -11.61 3.88 -10.41
CA ILE A 224 -11.57 2.44 -10.12
C ILE A 224 -12.43 2.19 -8.88
N GLU A 225 -13.30 1.20 -8.96
CA GLU A 225 -14.05 0.66 -7.82
C GLU A 225 -13.51 -0.73 -7.48
N ILE A 226 -13.36 -0.98 -6.19
CA ILE A 226 -12.86 -2.25 -5.68
C ILE A 226 -13.86 -2.76 -4.63
N GLU A 227 -14.58 -3.84 -4.93
CA GLU A 227 -15.29 -4.57 -3.92
C GLU A 227 -14.30 -5.50 -3.23
N GLN A 228 -14.08 -5.31 -1.94
CA GLN A 228 -13.14 -6.09 -1.15
C GLN A 228 -13.88 -6.93 -0.12
N THR A 229 -13.82 -8.24 -0.28
CA THR A 229 -14.32 -9.22 0.70
C THR A 229 -13.14 -9.69 1.55
N VAL A 230 -13.34 -9.69 2.87
CA VAL A 230 -12.41 -10.26 3.84
C VAL A 230 -13.07 -11.48 4.45
N ASP A 231 -12.38 -12.61 4.37
CA ASP A 231 -12.74 -13.91 4.94
C ASP A 231 -11.60 -14.38 5.83
N ASP A 232 -11.75 -14.20 7.13
CA ASP A 232 -10.75 -14.56 8.14
C ASP A 232 -11.49 -15.16 9.36
N PRO A 233 -11.70 -16.47 9.37
CA PRO A 233 -12.51 -17.13 10.41
C PRO A 233 -11.88 -17.04 11.80
N LYS A 234 -10.58 -16.77 11.89
CA LYS A 234 -9.90 -16.56 13.18
C LYS A 234 -10.28 -15.19 13.77
N ALA A 235 -10.41 -14.15 12.94
CA ALA A 235 -10.70 -12.79 13.39
C ALA A 235 -12.18 -12.40 13.33
N TYR A 236 -12.96 -12.99 12.42
CA TYR A 236 -14.35 -12.63 12.14
C TYR A 236 -15.27 -13.83 12.22
N THR A 237 -16.52 -13.60 12.66
CA THR A 237 -17.54 -14.64 12.78
C THR A 237 -18.14 -15.02 11.43
N ARG A 238 -18.03 -14.16 10.43
CA ARG A 238 -18.41 -14.40 9.02
C ARG A 238 -17.63 -13.46 8.07
N PRO A 239 -17.52 -13.80 6.77
CA PRO A 239 -17.01 -12.89 5.77
C PRO A 239 -17.82 -11.60 5.68
N TRP A 240 -17.17 -10.52 5.27
CA TRP A 240 -17.78 -9.22 5.06
C TRP A 240 -17.15 -8.51 3.84
N THR A 241 -17.89 -7.60 3.22
CA THR A 241 -17.46 -6.91 2.00
C THR A 241 -17.65 -5.41 2.15
N VAL A 242 -16.67 -4.65 1.69
CA VAL A 242 -16.73 -3.19 1.57
C VAL A 242 -16.39 -2.77 0.15
N THR A 243 -16.78 -1.56 -0.21
CA THR A 243 -16.41 -0.92 -1.47
C THR A 243 -15.36 0.15 -1.21
N LEU A 244 -14.34 0.20 -2.07
CA LEU A 244 -13.36 1.27 -2.12
C LEU A 244 -13.49 1.98 -3.46
N ARG A 245 -13.40 3.30 -3.45
CA ARG A 245 -13.41 4.09 -4.66
C ARG A 245 -12.14 4.90 -4.76
N GLN A 246 -11.47 4.76 -5.89
CA GLN A 246 -10.22 5.43 -6.19
C GLN A 246 -10.38 6.31 -7.42
N GLN A 247 -9.87 7.52 -7.33
CA GLN A 247 -9.90 8.48 -8.42
C GLN A 247 -8.51 8.62 -9.04
N ILE A 248 -8.46 8.65 -10.37
CA ILE A 248 -7.22 8.93 -11.08
C ILE A 248 -6.72 10.33 -10.77
N ILE A 249 -5.41 10.45 -10.58
CA ILE A 249 -4.70 11.72 -10.53
C ILE A 249 -3.91 11.77 -11.83
N ALA A 250 -4.51 12.37 -12.86
CA ALA A 250 -3.84 12.53 -14.13
C ALA A 250 -2.78 13.63 -14.05
N ASP A 251 -1.89 13.64 -15.04
CA ASP A 251 -0.85 14.66 -15.18
C ASP A 251 0.17 14.72 -14.06
N THR A 252 0.42 13.57 -13.38
CA THR A 252 1.39 13.46 -12.28
C THR A 252 1.97 12.06 -12.18
N GLU A 253 2.97 11.90 -11.34
CA GLU A 253 3.61 10.64 -10.99
C GLU A 253 3.67 10.48 -9.46
N ILE A 254 3.91 9.24 -9.00
CA ILE A 254 4.24 8.99 -7.59
C ILE A 254 5.68 9.46 -7.32
N ILE A 255 5.92 9.90 -6.10
CA ILE A 255 7.26 10.30 -5.64
C ILE A 255 7.85 9.23 -4.71
N ASP A 256 9.14 9.35 -4.46
CA ASP A 256 9.80 8.53 -3.43
C ASP A 256 9.41 9.03 -2.05
N GLU A 257 8.85 8.15 -1.22
CA GLU A 257 8.57 8.41 0.19
C GLU A 257 9.44 7.49 1.04
N PHE A 258 10.27 8.08 1.88
CA PHE A 258 11.13 7.36 2.80
C PHE A 258 10.68 7.63 4.23
N CYS A 259 9.96 6.72 4.82
CA CYS A 259 9.40 6.81 6.17
C CYS A 259 10.42 7.31 7.22
N LEU A 260 11.70 6.97 7.08
CA LEU A 260 12.76 7.35 8.01
C LEU A 260 13.48 8.66 7.65
N GLU A 261 13.16 9.32 6.55
CA GLU A 261 13.89 10.48 6.05
C GLU A 261 13.94 11.63 7.07
N ASN A 262 12.83 11.90 7.74
CA ASN A 262 12.71 12.97 8.73
C ASN A 262 12.70 12.45 10.17
N GLU A 263 12.92 11.16 10.40
CA GLU A 263 12.86 10.56 11.73
C GLU A 263 14.15 10.82 12.52
N ARG A 264 14.12 11.82 13.37
CA ARG A 264 15.24 12.18 14.24
C ARG A 264 15.42 11.26 15.44
N PHE A 265 14.40 10.44 15.75
CA PHE A 265 14.32 9.58 16.92
C PHE A 265 14.53 8.09 16.61
N ALA A 266 14.61 7.68 15.35
CA ALA A 266 14.78 6.29 14.94
C ALA A 266 15.92 5.55 15.66
N ARG A 267 17.01 6.28 16.00
CA ARG A 267 18.12 5.72 16.80
C ARG A 267 17.79 5.52 18.28
N ARG A 268 16.71 6.10 18.78
CA ARG A 268 16.29 6.02 20.21
C ARG A 268 15.20 4.99 20.42
N VAL A 269 14.51 4.60 19.37
CA VAL A 269 13.46 3.60 19.40
C VAL A 269 14.12 2.24 19.21
N ARG A 270 14.38 1.53 20.32
CA ARG A 270 14.69 0.10 20.27
C ARG A 270 13.37 -0.64 20.17
N TRP A 271 13.18 -1.34 19.07
CA TRP A 271 12.12 -2.32 18.96
C TRP A 271 12.39 -3.44 19.96
N GLU A 272 11.53 -3.55 20.97
CA GLU A 272 11.51 -4.72 21.87
C GLU A 272 10.37 -5.63 21.40
N PRO A 273 10.65 -6.91 21.06
CA PRO A 273 9.59 -7.86 20.75
C PRO A 273 8.60 -7.92 21.91
N SER A 274 7.32 -7.86 21.59
CA SER A 274 6.22 -7.90 22.54
C SER A 274 6.40 -9.04 23.56
N GLY A 275 6.65 -8.69 24.82
CA GLY A 275 6.69 -9.67 25.90
C GLY A 275 7.61 -9.41 27.11
N ARG A 276 8.37 -8.31 27.13
CA ARG A 276 9.10 -7.95 28.36
C ARG A 276 8.82 -6.50 28.76
N PRO A 277 8.43 -6.25 30.01
CA PRO A 277 8.30 -4.89 30.52
C PRO A 277 9.67 -4.21 30.52
N ALA A 278 9.74 -2.97 30.04
CA ALA A 278 10.95 -2.17 30.01
C ALA A 278 11.53 -2.04 31.43
N SER A 279 12.63 -2.73 31.69
CA SER A 279 13.40 -2.52 32.93
C SER A 279 14.04 -1.13 32.86
N ARG A 280 13.77 -0.30 33.86
CA ARG A 280 14.43 1.00 34.06
C ARG A 280 15.94 0.80 34.14
N VAL A 281 16.65 1.08 33.04
CA VAL A 281 18.11 1.13 33.07
C VAL A 281 18.51 2.44 33.74
N ARG A 282 18.94 2.36 35.02
CA ARG A 282 19.67 3.43 35.69
C ARG A 282 21.02 3.57 34.98
N THR A 283 21.18 4.63 34.23
CA THR A 283 22.47 5.03 33.65
C THR A 283 23.42 5.43 34.79
N ARG A 284 24.27 4.50 35.22
CA ARG A 284 25.49 4.83 35.96
C ARG A 284 26.64 4.88 34.97
N ALA A 285 27.02 6.09 34.61
CA ALA A 285 28.19 6.33 33.77
C ALA A 285 29.45 5.78 34.48
N ARG A 286 29.97 4.65 34.02
CA ARG A 286 31.37 4.26 34.28
C ARG A 286 32.10 4.32 32.94
N ARG A 287 33.04 5.26 32.84
CA ARG A 287 34.10 5.21 31.83
C ARG A 287 34.88 3.91 32.03
N ALA A 288 34.77 2.97 31.12
CA ALA A 288 35.70 1.87 30.98
C ALA A 288 36.30 1.92 29.59
N ALA A 289 37.62 1.93 29.55
CA ALA A 289 38.43 1.93 28.33
C ALA A 289 38.09 0.68 27.48
N ILE A 290 37.84 0.89 26.20
CA ILE A 290 37.60 -0.18 25.25
C ILE A 290 38.96 -0.65 24.74
N ALA A 291 39.36 -1.86 25.13
CA ALA A 291 40.42 -2.58 24.46
C ALA A 291 39.87 -3.23 23.17
N PRO A 292 40.60 -3.27 22.05
CA PRO A 292 40.12 -3.86 20.79
C PRO A 292 40.00 -5.38 20.92
N SER A 293 38.79 -5.89 20.68
CA SER A 293 38.53 -7.31 20.62
C SER A 293 38.98 -7.91 19.28
N THR A 294 39.94 -8.83 19.33
CA THR A 294 40.45 -9.59 18.19
C THR A 294 39.71 -10.92 17.96
N ARG A 295 38.40 -10.96 18.08
CA ARG A 295 37.64 -12.16 17.72
C ARG A 295 36.91 -11.96 16.38
N PRO A 296 37.09 -12.87 15.39
CA PRO A 296 36.31 -12.85 14.17
C PRO A 296 34.85 -13.26 14.46
N PRO A 297 33.87 -12.82 13.63
CA PRO A 297 32.46 -13.17 13.81
C PRO A 297 32.25 -14.68 13.57
N PRO A 298 31.23 -15.29 14.23
CA PRO A 298 30.93 -16.71 14.05
C PRO A 298 30.44 -16.97 12.62
N HIS A 299 31.09 -17.91 11.95
CA HIS A 299 30.71 -18.40 10.63
C HIS A 299 29.35 -19.09 10.70
N TYR A 300 28.41 -18.62 9.87
CA TYR A 300 27.16 -19.30 9.58
C TYR A 300 27.49 -20.65 8.89
N ARG A 301 27.28 -21.75 9.57
CA ARG A 301 27.40 -23.07 8.95
C ARG A 301 26.21 -23.34 8.06
N SER A 302 26.41 -23.25 6.75
CA SER A 302 25.51 -23.78 5.73
C SER A 302 25.63 -25.31 5.75
N SER A 303 24.57 -26.00 6.13
CA SER A 303 24.46 -27.46 5.94
C SER A 303 23.80 -27.72 4.58
N ALA A 304 24.37 -28.73 3.90
CA ALA A 304 23.91 -29.38 2.68
C ALA A 304 24.24 -28.71 1.34
N ALA A 305 25.46 -28.96 0.87
CA ALA A 305 25.80 -28.88 -0.56
C ALA A 305 25.26 -30.11 -1.30
N THR A 306 24.16 -29.98 -2.01
CA THR A 306 23.78 -30.92 -3.08
C THR A 306 24.51 -30.48 -4.35
N LYS A 307 25.36 -31.36 -4.88
CA LYS A 307 26.09 -31.16 -6.14
C LYS A 307 25.10 -31.04 -7.29
N LEU A 308 24.93 -29.82 -7.83
CA LEU A 308 24.32 -29.61 -9.14
C LEU A 308 25.44 -29.52 -10.17
N THR A 309 25.46 -30.48 -11.09
CA THR A 309 26.29 -30.48 -12.30
C THR A 309 25.85 -29.34 -13.22
N ALA A 310 26.80 -28.53 -13.64
CA ALA A 310 26.56 -27.40 -14.54
C ALA A 310 26.19 -27.88 -15.95
N PRO A 311 25.16 -27.27 -16.59
CA PRO A 311 24.97 -27.43 -18.02
C PRO A 311 25.88 -26.46 -18.79
N SER A 312 26.38 -26.98 -19.92
CA SER A 312 27.28 -26.36 -20.89
C SER A 312 26.84 -24.99 -21.41
N ARG A 313 27.85 -24.17 -21.67
CA ARG A 313 27.80 -22.83 -22.24
C ARG A 313 26.95 -22.78 -23.53
N LEU A 314 25.90 -21.96 -23.55
CA LEU A 314 25.24 -21.48 -24.78
C LEU A 314 26.01 -20.24 -25.27
N ALA A 315 26.57 -20.36 -26.49
CA ALA A 315 27.22 -19.27 -27.20
C ALA A 315 26.16 -18.32 -27.75
N TRP A 316 26.38 -17.01 -27.60
CA TRP A 316 25.59 -15.96 -28.26
C TRP A 316 25.99 -15.83 -29.73
N PRO A 317 25.04 -15.72 -30.67
CA PRO A 317 25.39 -15.44 -32.07
C PRO A 317 25.77 -13.97 -32.24
N SER A 318 26.90 -13.74 -32.91
CA SER A 318 27.43 -12.45 -33.31
C SER A 318 26.50 -11.80 -34.35
N ALA A 319 26.24 -10.50 -34.17
CA ALA A 319 25.50 -9.68 -35.09
C ALA A 319 26.20 -9.60 -36.46
N GLY A 320 25.55 -10.09 -37.50
CA GLY A 320 25.96 -9.92 -38.90
C GLY A 320 25.50 -8.56 -39.43
N THR A 321 26.46 -7.79 -39.93
CA THR A 321 26.24 -6.60 -40.76
C THR A 321 25.57 -7.00 -42.09
N ALA A 322 24.42 -6.43 -42.37
CA ALA A 322 23.84 -6.47 -43.72
C ALA A 322 23.94 -5.08 -44.39
N ARG A 323 24.42 -5.10 -45.59
CA ARG A 323 24.48 -3.96 -46.55
C ARG A 323 23.09 -3.58 -47.02
#